data_d98b7c73ee39e74e395ad416caec4251
#
_entry.id   d98b7c73ee39e74e395ad416caec4251
#
_cell.length_a   1.000
_cell.length_b   1.000
_cell.length_c   1.000
_cell.angle_alpha   90.00
_cell.angle_beta   90.00
_cell.angle_gamma   90.00
#
_symmetry.space_group_name_H-M   'P 1'
#
loop_
_entity.id
_entity.type
_entity.pdbx_description
1 polymer ?
#
loop_
_entity_poly.entity_id
_entity_poly.type
_entity_poly.pdbx_seq_one_letter_code
_entity_poly.pdbx_strand_id
1 'polypeptide(L)'
;MGCKLEFIMKAIFINGSPRKNRNTAALLAKAMQGAADTGCETKLVHLRDLKFAGCLSCLACKVKGNKCAGLCALRDDLRPVLEETLASDILVVGTPVYWHYPTALTRAFMERLLFAPLDYANPGASVLQKRIRCATIYTMHVMNDELFEKMDYMQTLGVAAKSLEFLGPQETLYFRGLSVFPDFERYPFDAHFAAVLDKMRADHYAEYERQAYELGQRLAKKAEK
;
A
#
# COMPACT_ATOMS: atom_id res chain seq x y z
N MET A 1 -25.91 -19.87 26.91
CA MET A 1 -25.58 -19.56 25.52
C MET A 1 -24.50 -18.47 25.52
N GLY A 2 -23.24 -18.86 25.40
CA GLY A 2 -22.13 -17.90 25.35
C GLY A 2 -22.11 -17.21 23.98
N CYS A 3 -22.32 -15.91 23.95
CA CYS A 3 -22.09 -15.08 22.78
C CYS A 3 -20.59 -15.19 22.46
N LYS A 4 -20.19 -15.99 21.48
CA LYS A 4 -18.85 -15.91 20.90
C LYS A 4 -18.80 -14.55 20.19
N LEU A 5 -18.11 -13.58 20.78
CA LEU A 5 -17.69 -12.37 20.06
C LEU A 5 -16.89 -12.84 18.83
N GLU A 6 -17.54 -12.80 17.67
CA GLU A 6 -16.82 -13.07 16.42
C GLU A 6 -15.75 -11.99 16.25
N PHE A 7 -14.50 -12.41 16.21
CA PHE A 7 -13.39 -11.52 15.96
C PHE A 7 -13.48 -11.04 14.51
N ILE A 8 -13.85 -9.76 14.32
CA ILE A 8 -13.88 -9.10 13.01
C ILE A 8 -12.50 -8.55 12.71
N MET A 9 -11.86 -9.02 11.63
CA MET A 9 -10.58 -8.49 11.19
C MET A 9 -10.74 -7.06 10.66
N LYS A 10 -9.73 -6.23 10.90
CA LYS A 10 -9.67 -4.84 10.42
C LYS A 10 -8.63 -4.71 9.33
N ALA A 11 -9.02 -4.14 8.20
CA ALA A 11 -8.18 -3.94 7.04
C ALA A 11 -8.09 -2.45 6.70
N ILE A 12 -6.86 -1.93 6.62
CA ILE A 12 -6.58 -0.56 6.22
C ILE A 12 -5.96 -0.55 4.84
N PHE A 13 -6.52 0.27 3.98
CA PHE A 13 -6.09 0.50 2.61
C PHE A 13 -5.54 1.92 2.50
N ILE A 14 -4.27 2.05 2.09
CA ILE A 14 -3.57 3.32 1.96
C ILE A 14 -3.43 3.67 0.49
N ASN A 15 -4.09 4.75 0.06
CA ASN A 15 -3.89 5.29 -1.27
C ASN A 15 -2.78 6.35 -1.26
N GLY A 16 -1.61 5.96 -1.76
CA GLY A 16 -0.45 6.83 -1.96
C GLY A 16 -0.49 7.65 -3.27
N SER A 17 -1.54 7.46 -4.09
CA SER A 17 -1.74 8.28 -5.28
C SER A 17 -2.17 9.70 -4.91
N PRO A 18 -1.63 10.74 -5.57
CA PRO A 18 -2.18 12.09 -5.45
C PRO A 18 -3.58 12.24 -6.07
N ARG A 19 -4.08 11.21 -6.75
CA ARG A 19 -5.40 11.18 -7.39
C ARG A 19 -6.31 10.17 -6.69
N LYS A 20 -7.46 10.64 -6.20
CA LYS A 20 -8.38 9.84 -5.36
C LYS A 20 -9.28 8.87 -6.15
N ASN A 21 -9.45 9.09 -7.44
CA ASN A 21 -10.42 8.39 -8.31
C ASN A 21 -9.80 7.89 -9.62
N ARG A 22 -8.51 7.51 -9.60
CA ARG A 22 -7.81 6.96 -10.78
C ARG A 22 -7.34 5.52 -10.49
N ASN A 23 -6.55 4.96 -11.39
CA ASN A 23 -6.17 3.54 -11.44
C ASN A 23 -5.83 2.94 -10.06
N THR A 24 -4.91 3.55 -9.30
CA THR A 24 -4.51 3.06 -7.98
C THR A 24 -5.68 2.98 -7.01
N ALA A 25 -6.49 4.04 -6.94
CA ALA A 25 -7.65 4.08 -6.05
C ALA A 25 -8.72 3.07 -6.46
N ALA A 26 -8.96 2.88 -7.77
CA ALA A 26 -9.93 1.91 -8.28
C ALA A 26 -9.52 0.47 -7.92
N LEU A 27 -8.24 0.13 -8.12
CA LEU A 27 -7.73 -1.20 -7.79
C LEU A 27 -7.66 -1.46 -6.27
N LEU A 28 -7.34 -0.43 -5.48
CA LEU A 28 -7.48 -0.51 -4.01
C LEU A 28 -8.93 -0.74 -3.59
N ALA A 29 -9.90 -0.08 -4.24
CA ALA A 29 -11.32 -0.28 -3.95
C ALA A 29 -11.77 -1.71 -4.25
N LYS A 30 -11.24 -2.34 -5.31
CA LYS A 30 -11.50 -3.76 -5.60
C LYS A 30 -10.91 -4.69 -4.52
N ALA A 31 -9.69 -4.44 -4.09
CA ALA A 31 -9.10 -5.22 -3.00
C ALA A 31 -9.87 -5.01 -1.68
N MET A 32 -10.30 -3.78 -1.41
CA MET A 32 -11.13 -3.46 -0.25
C MET A 32 -12.48 -4.20 -0.30
N GLN A 33 -13.12 -4.24 -1.48
CA GLN A 33 -14.35 -5.01 -1.68
C GLN A 33 -14.14 -6.50 -1.39
N GLY A 34 -13.07 -7.12 -1.93
CA GLY A 34 -12.76 -8.53 -1.68
C GLY A 34 -12.56 -8.84 -0.19
N ALA A 35 -11.91 -7.95 0.56
CA ALA A 35 -11.76 -8.08 2.01
C ALA A 35 -13.09 -7.90 2.74
N ALA A 36 -13.92 -6.92 2.35
CA ALA A 36 -15.22 -6.67 2.95
C ALA A 36 -16.19 -7.85 2.73
N ASP A 37 -16.21 -8.42 1.52
CA ASP A 37 -17.05 -9.58 1.18
C ASP A 37 -16.63 -10.85 1.97
N THR A 38 -15.43 -10.84 2.55
CA THR A 38 -14.94 -11.91 3.46
C THR A 38 -15.23 -11.58 4.95
N GLY A 39 -15.92 -10.47 5.23
CA GLY A 39 -16.34 -10.08 6.58
C GLY A 39 -15.34 -9.19 7.33
N CYS A 40 -14.38 -8.57 6.64
CA CYS A 40 -13.48 -7.57 7.26
C CYS A 40 -14.15 -6.20 7.40
N GLU A 41 -13.89 -5.52 8.50
CA GLU A 41 -14.08 -4.08 8.59
C GLU A 41 -12.97 -3.39 7.78
N THR A 42 -13.36 -2.57 6.79
CA THR A 42 -12.39 -1.97 5.86
C THR A 42 -12.39 -0.44 5.95
N LYS A 43 -11.21 0.17 5.81
CA LYS A 43 -11.04 1.63 5.77
C LYS A 43 -10.05 2.01 4.67
N LEU A 44 -10.44 2.98 3.82
CA LEU A 44 -9.56 3.59 2.83
C LEU A 44 -9.07 4.96 3.32
N VAL A 45 -7.77 5.18 3.28
CA VAL A 45 -7.11 6.44 3.61
C VAL A 45 -6.40 6.98 2.37
N HIS A 46 -6.68 8.24 2.01
CA HIS A 46 -5.96 8.95 0.95
C HIS A 46 -4.87 9.82 1.56
N LEU A 47 -3.59 9.48 1.36
CA LEU A 47 -2.47 10.23 1.93
C LEU A 47 -2.43 11.70 1.47
N ARG A 48 -2.94 11.99 0.27
CA ARG A 48 -3.01 13.35 -0.25
C ARG A 48 -3.89 14.31 0.56
N ASP A 49 -4.81 13.78 1.35
CA ASP A 49 -5.72 14.60 2.16
C ASP A 49 -5.10 14.97 3.51
N LEU A 50 -3.96 14.39 3.84
CA LEU A 50 -3.27 14.57 5.11
C LEU A 50 -2.14 15.59 4.98
N LYS A 51 -1.98 16.43 5.99
CA LYS A 51 -0.83 17.33 6.13
C LYS A 51 0.22 16.66 7.02
N PHE A 52 1.26 16.13 6.41
CA PHE A 52 2.32 15.42 7.12
C PHE A 52 3.66 15.51 6.39
N ALA A 53 4.72 15.21 7.10
CA ALA A 53 6.08 15.05 6.58
C ALA A 53 6.57 13.60 6.74
N GLY A 54 7.64 13.25 6.04
CA GLY A 54 8.39 12.03 6.27
C GLY A 54 9.07 11.99 7.64
N CYS A 55 9.92 11.01 7.87
CA CYS A 55 10.66 10.90 9.13
C CYS A 55 11.67 12.06 9.26
N LEU A 56 11.56 12.82 10.35
CA LEU A 56 12.49 13.93 10.66
C LEU A 56 13.75 13.48 11.41
N SER A 57 13.92 12.18 11.61
CA SER A 57 15.05 11.65 12.40
C SER A 57 15.20 12.27 13.80
N CYS A 58 14.09 12.69 14.40
CA CYS A 58 14.07 13.32 15.73
C CYS A 58 14.34 12.35 16.88
N LEU A 59 14.32 11.05 16.61
CA LEU A 59 14.56 9.93 17.53
C LEU A 59 13.62 9.87 18.76
N ALA A 60 12.61 10.72 18.83
CA ALA A 60 11.69 10.73 19.96
C ALA A 60 10.94 9.39 20.17
N CYS A 61 10.69 8.65 19.07
CA CYS A 61 10.12 7.29 19.15
C CYS A 61 11.10 6.24 19.72
N LYS A 62 12.38 6.56 19.89
CA LYS A 62 13.46 5.68 20.36
C LYS A 62 13.94 5.96 21.78
N VAL A 63 13.42 7.00 22.43
CA VAL A 63 13.80 7.35 23.80
C VAL A 63 13.42 6.22 24.75
N LYS A 64 14.34 5.82 25.63
CA LYS A 64 14.10 4.81 26.66
C LYS A 64 12.94 5.24 27.55
N GLY A 65 12.03 4.32 27.85
CA GLY A 65 10.83 4.60 28.64
C GLY A 65 9.72 5.38 27.88
N ASN A 66 9.84 5.53 26.55
CA ASN A 66 8.79 6.15 25.73
C ASN A 66 7.49 5.33 25.83
N LYS A 67 6.41 5.99 26.30
CA LYS A 67 5.08 5.36 26.44
C LYS A 67 4.41 5.05 25.07
N CYS A 68 4.91 5.64 23.99
CA CYS A 68 4.43 5.41 22.62
C CYS A 68 5.34 4.44 21.86
N ALA A 69 5.87 3.41 22.52
CA ALA A 69 6.74 2.43 21.87
C ALA A 69 6.10 1.86 20.60
N GLY A 70 6.84 1.92 19.50
CA GLY A 70 6.39 1.45 18.20
C GLY A 70 5.57 2.47 17.37
N LEU A 71 5.23 3.65 17.92
CA LEU A 71 4.49 4.69 17.19
C LEU A 71 5.34 5.96 17.03
N CYS A 72 5.27 6.58 15.82
CA CYS A 72 5.94 7.84 15.55
C CYS A 72 5.44 8.94 16.47
N ALA A 73 6.37 9.72 17.08
CA ALA A 73 6.04 10.76 18.05
C ALA A 73 5.52 12.05 17.42
N LEU A 74 5.71 12.28 16.11
CA LEU A 74 5.24 13.48 15.42
C LEU A 74 3.71 13.56 15.48
N ARG A 75 3.21 14.72 15.90
CA ARG A 75 1.77 15.00 16.03
C ARG A 75 1.29 15.78 14.82
N ASP A 76 0.90 15.07 13.79
CA ASP A 76 0.30 15.58 12.56
C ASP A 76 -0.85 14.66 12.11
N ASP A 77 -1.44 14.93 10.94
CA ASP A 77 -2.59 14.16 10.44
C ASP A 77 -2.25 12.69 10.17
N LEU A 78 -0.97 12.34 9.98
CA LEU A 78 -0.57 10.96 9.76
C LEU A 78 -0.55 10.13 11.04
N ARG A 79 -0.32 10.72 12.20
CA ARG A 79 -0.18 9.97 13.45
C ARG A 79 -1.37 9.04 13.76
N PRO A 80 -2.63 9.50 13.74
CA PRO A 80 -3.76 8.60 13.98
C PRO A 80 -3.87 7.48 12.93
N VAL A 81 -3.49 7.75 11.68
CA VAL A 81 -3.46 6.73 10.62
C VAL A 81 -2.41 5.66 10.91
N LEU A 82 -1.23 6.04 11.39
CA LEU A 82 -0.19 5.08 11.80
C LEU A 82 -0.67 4.22 12.97
N GLU A 83 -1.33 4.82 13.95
CA GLU A 83 -1.88 4.12 15.11
C GLU A 83 -2.93 3.08 14.70
N GLU A 84 -3.88 3.46 13.87
CA GLU A 84 -4.88 2.55 13.30
C GLU A 84 -4.23 1.44 12.46
N THR A 85 -3.24 1.79 11.62
CA THR A 85 -2.52 0.83 10.78
C THR A 85 -1.82 -0.23 11.63
N LEU A 86 -1.11 0.17 12.68
CA LEU A 86 -0.42 -0.76 13.56
C LEU A 86 -1.38 -1.61 14.42
N ALA A 87 -2.60 -1.15 14.64
CA ALA A 87 -3.66 -1.89 15.32
C ALA A 87 -4.45 -2.82 14.38
N SER A 88 -4.36 -2.64 13.05
CA SER A 88 -5.09 -3.44 12.06
C SER A 88 -4.54 -4.85 11.89
N ASP A 89 -5.28 -5.71 11.21
CA ASP A 89 -4.89 -7.09 10.88
C ASP A 89 -4.30 -7.18 9.47
N ILE A 90 -4.73 -6.23 8.61
CA ILE A 90 -4.37 -6.18 7.19
C ILE A 90 -4.01 -4.75 6.81
N LEU A 91 -2.92 -4.61 6.06
CA LEU A 91 -2.48 -3.35 5.44
C LEU A 91 -2.27 -3.56 3.94
N VAL A 92 -2.97 -2.78 3.14
CA VAL A 92 -2.74 -2.74 1.69
C VAL A 92 -2.30 -1.33 1.28
N VAL A 93 -1.11 -1.21 0.72
CA VAL A 93 -0.56 0.07 0.24
C VAL A 93 -0.63 0.11 -1.28
N GLY A 94 -1.44 0.99 -1.85
CA GLY A 94 -1.49 1.25 -3.28
C GLY A 94 -0.73 2.52 -3.63
N THR A 95 0.14 2.45 -4.64
CA THR A 95 0.93 3.60 -5.10
C THR A 95 1.18 3.56 -6.60
N PRO A 96 1.05 4.68 -7.32
CA PRO A 96 1.59 4.75 -8.65
C PRO A 96 3.13 4.82 -8.59
N VAL A 97 3.76 4.33 -9.65
CA VAL A 97 5.21 4.44 -9.81
C VAL A 97 5.54 5.75 -10.53
N TYR A 98 6.25 6.63 -9.86
CA TYR A 98 6.72 7.90 -10.39
C TYR A 98 8.25 7.90 -10.43
N TRP A 99 8.82 8.10 -11.63
CA TRP A 99 10.27 8.04 -11.81
C TRP A 99 10.90 6.80 -11.14
N HIS A 100 10.32 5.62 -11.44
CA HIS A 100 10.77 4.31 -10.99
C HIS A 100 10.59 4.00 -9.48
N TYR A 101 9.95 4.89 -8.70
CA TYR A 101 9.78 4.74 -7.26
C TYR A 101 8.30 4.89 -6.84
N PRO A 102 7.92 4.38 -5.66
CA PRO A 102 6.68 4.79 -5.01
C PRO A 102 6.62 6.32 -4.86
N THR A 103 5.42 6.89 -4.86
CA THR A 103 5.28 8.34 -4.66
C THR A 103 5.94 8.83 -3.37
N ALA A 104 6.32 10.11 -3.33
CA ALA A 104 6.89 10.74 -2.14
C ALA A 104 5.98 10.60 -0.92
N LEU A 105 4.65 10.72 -1.09
CA LEU A 105 3.67 10.52 -0.02
C LEU A 105 3.73 9.09 0.54
N THR A 106 3.80 8.08 -0.34
CA THR A 106 3.92 6.68 0.08
C THR A 106 5.22 6.45 0.83
N ARG A 107 6.33 6.98 0.35
CA ARG A 107 7.64 6.84 1.01
C ARG A 107 7.64 7.50 2.39
N ALA A 108 7.13 8.72 2.50
CA ALA A 108 7.02 9.43 3.78
C ALA A 108 6.14 8.66 4.80
N PHE A 109 5.04 8.05 4.35
CA PHE A 109 4.23 7.15 5.17
C PHE A 109 5.02 5.94 5.64
N MET A 110 5.70 5.24 4.71
CA MET A 110 6.48 4.02 5.00
C MET A 110 7.64 4.28 5.96
N GLU A 111 8.37 5.39 5.79
CA GLU A 111 9.45 5.78 6.70
C GLU A 111 8.97 5.85 8.15
N ARG A 112 7.83 6.49 8.37
CA ARG A 112 7.30 6.68 9.72
C ARG A 112 6.62 5.43 10.29
N LEU A 113 6.00 4.63 9.41
CA LEU A 113 5.36 3.37 9.78
C LEU A 113 6.41 2.34 10.25
N LEU A 114 7.52 2.22 9.52
CA LEU A 114 8.49 1.15 9.74
C LEU A 114 9.59 1.52 10.74
N PHE A 115 10.01 2.79 10.77
CA PHE A 115 11.09 3.19 11.67
C PHE A 115 10.67 3.17 13.14
N ALA A 116 9.45 3.60 13.47
CA ALA A 116 9.04 3.73 14.85
C ALA A 116 9.02 2.38 15.61
N PRO A 117 8.49 1.27 15.06
CA PRO A 117 8.48 -0.02 15.73
C PRO A 117 9.79 -0.79 15.71
N LEU A 118 10.82 -0.37 14.97
CA LEU A 118 12.12 -1.04 14.95
C LEU A 118 12.77 -1.04 16.34
N ASP A 119 13.17 -2.22 16.83
CA ASP A 119 13.84 -2.39 18.12
C ASP A 119 15.35 -2.36 17.95
N TYR A 120 16.01 -1.32 18.45
CA TYR A 120 17.47 -1.20 18.43
C TYR A 120 18.17 -2.00 19.54
N ALA A 121 17.44 -2.44 20.57
CA ALA A 121 18.00 -3.33 21.59
C ALA A 121 18.10 -4.76 21.07
N ASN A 122 17.22 -5.14 20.15
CA ASN A 122 17.21 -6.44 19.49
C ASN A 122 17.20 -6.23 17.96
N PRO A 123 18.36 -6.12 17.31
CA PRO A 123 18.46 -5.79 15.88
C PRO A 123 17.64 -6.72 14.99
N GLY A 124 16.82 -6.13 14.13
CA GLY A 124 15.91 -6.87 13.23
C GLY A 124 14.55 -7.22 13.85
N ALA A 125 14.37 -7.01 15.17
CA ALA A 125 13.08 -7.22 15.81
C ALA A 125 12.18 -5.99 15.78
N SER A 126 10.89 -6.21 16.05
CA SER A 126 9.88 -5.18 16.24
C SER A 126 9.42 -5.15 17.69
N VAL A 127 9.18 -3.97 18.24
CA VAL A 127 8.52 -3.82 19.54
C VAL A 127 7.03 -4.19 19.50
N LEU A 128 6.47 -4.38 18.30
CA LEU A 128 5.09 -4.80 18.12
C LEU A 128 4.96 -6.30 18.34
N GLN A 129 3.96 -6.70 19.12
CA GLN A 129 3.64 -8.12 19.34
C GLN A 129 2.76 -8.70 18.21
N LYS A 130 2.06 -7.83 17.48
CA LYS A 130 1.12 -8.21 16.45
C LYS A 130 1.81 -8.29 15.09
N ARG A 131 1.45 -9.31 14.30
CA ARG A 131 1.82 -9.43 12.89
C ARG A 131 0.66 -8.92 12.02
N ILE A 132 0.97 -8.13 11.00
CA ILE A 132 0.01 -7.52 10.08
C ILE A 132 0.22 -8.16 8.70
N ARG A 133 -0.84 -8.68 8.08
CA ARG A 133 -0.76 -9.17 6.70
C ARG A 133 -0.70 -7.98 5.77
N CYS A 134 0.35 -7.89 4.97
CA CYS A 134 0.62 -6.72 4.14
C CYS A 134 0.49 -7.04 2.67
N ALA A 135 0.10 -6.05 1.87
CA ALA A 135 0.27 -6.09 0.43
C ALA A 135 0.62 -4.73 -0.14
N THR A 136 1.29 -4.74 -1.29
CA THR A 136 1.57 -3.55 -2.09
C THR A 136 0.98 -3.71 -3.48
N ILE A 137 0.25 -2.69 -3.95
CA ILE A 137 -0.27 -2.58 -5.30
C ILE A 137 0.46 -1.45 -6.01
N TYR A 138 1.29 -1.80 -6.99
CA TYR A 138 1.93 -0.83 -7.88
C TYR A 138 1.11 -0.64 -9.16
N THR A 139 0.87 0.61 -9.55
CA THR A 139 0.27 0.97 -10.84
C THR A 139 1.26 1.79 -11.65
N MET A 140 1.46 1.45 -12.91
CA MET A 140 2.50 2.07 -13.71
C MET A 140 2.14 2.16 -15.20
N HIS A 141 2.79 3.10 -15.87
CA HIS A 141 2.63 3.38 -17.30
C HIS A 141 3.42 2.41 -18.20
N VAL A 142 4.31 1.59 -17.65
CA VAL A 142 5.17 0.68 -18.41
C VAL A 142 4.35 -0.20 -19.34
N MET A 143 4.65 -0.13 -20.65
CA MET A 143 3.82 -0.69 -21.72
C MET A 143 4.25 -2.08 -22.19
N ASN A 144 5.48 -2.51 -21.90
CA ASN A 144 5.98 -3.80 -22.36
C ASN A 144 6.86 -4.50 -21.30
N ASP A 145 7.07 -5.79 -21.50
CA ASP A 145 7.87 -6.61 -20.59
C ASP A 145 9.35 -6.26 -20.66
N GLU A 146 9.86 -5.96 -21.84
CA GLU A 146 11.27 -5.59 -22.05
C GLU A 146 11.67 -4.38 -21.19
N LEU A 147 10.86 -3.31 -21.19
CA LEU A 147 11.12 -2.14 -20.37
C LEU A 147 10.97 -2.46 -18.88
N PHE A 148 9.99 -3.29 -18.50
CA PHE A 148 9.80 -3.71 -17.12
C PHE A 148 11.01 -4.49 -16.59
N GLU A 149 11.56 -5.41 -17.37
CA GLU A 149 12.73 -6.20 -17.04
C GLU A 149 14.01 -5.35 -17.07
N LYS A 150 14.22 -4.53 -18.12
CA LYS A 150 15.39 -3.65 -18.27
C LYS A 150 15.55 -2.69 -17.12
N MET A 151 14.43 -2.20 -16.57
CA MET A 151 14.42 -1.30 -15.40
C MET A 151 14.48 -2.06 -14.07
N ASP A 152 14.50 -3.39 -14.11
CA ASP A 152 14.54 -4.28 -12.95
C ASP A 152 13.51 -3.89 -11.87
N TYR A 153 12.27 -3.66 -12.30
CA TYR A 153 11.20 -3.22 -11.39
C TYR A 153 10.88 -4.25 -10.32
N MET A 154 11.05 -5.55 -10.60
CA MET A 154 10.85 -6.60 -9.60
C MET A 154 11.82 -6.44 -8.43
N GLN A 155 13.07 -6.07 -8.68
CA GLN A 155 14.05 -5.81 -7.63
C GLN A 155 13.85 -4.43 -7.02
N THR A 156 13.80 -3.38 -7.84
CA THR A 156 13.77 -1.97 -7.36
C THR A 156 12.52 -1.68 -6.50
N LEU A 157 11.34 -2.04 -7.00
CA LEU A 157 10.08 -1.87 -6.26
C LEU A 157 9.87 -2.98 -5.23
N GLY A 158 10.40 -4.17 -5.51
CA GLY A 158 10.34 -5.31 -4.61
C GLY A 158 11.03 -5.06 -3.27
N VAL A 159 12.17 -4.37 -3.25
CA VAL A 159 12.85 -3.97 -2.01
C VAL A 159 11.96 -3.05 -1.16
N ALA A 160 11.31 -2.07 -1.79
CA ALA A 160 10.39 -1.18 -1.08
C ALA A 160 9.17 -1.93 -0.52
N ALA A 161 8.60 -2.86 -1.30
CA ALA A 161 7.49 -3.70 -0.84
C ALA A 161 7.90 -4.67 0.27
N LYS A 162 9.04 -5.33 0.12
CA LYS A 162 9.61 -6.26 1.14
C LYS A 162 9.85 -5.59 2.49
N SER A 163 10.02 -4.28 2.55
CA SER A 163 10.11 -3.56 3.82
C SER A 163 8.90 -3.81 4.72
N LEU A 164 7.73 -4.12 4.15
CA LEU A 164 6.53 -4.48 4.91
C LEU A 164 6.60 -5.86 5.56
N GLU A 165 7.49 -6.76 5.15
CA GLU A 165 7.73 -8.05 5.80
C GLU A 165 8.14 -7.88 7.28
N PHE A 166 8.69 -6.73 7.61
CA PHE A 166 8.96 -6.32 8.98
C PHE A 166 7.71 -6.32 9.87
N LEU A 167 6.55 -5.98 9.30
CA LEU A 167 5.26 -6.01 10.00
C LEU A 167 4.58 -7.38 9.91
N GLY A 168 4.80 -8.14 8.83
CA GLY A 168 4.18 -9.45 8.64
C GLY A 168 4.33 -10.00 7.23
N PRO A 169 3.65 -11.09 6.87
CA PRO A 169 3.64 -11.64 5.51
C PRO A 169 3.22 -10.58 4.52
N GLN A 170 3.88 -10.51 3.35
CA GLN A 170 3.68 -9.48 2.35
C GLN A 170 3.52 -10.09 0.95
N GLU A 171 2.56 -9.55 0.16
CA GLU A 171 2.35 -9.86 -1.26
C GLU A 171 2.49 -8.58 -2.09
N THR A 172 2.90 -8.69 -3.37
CA THR A 172 3.00 -7.54 -4.27
C THR A 172 2.30 -7.81 -5.59
N LEU A 173 1.48 -6.87 -6.05
CA LEU A 173 0.91 -6.85 -7.39
C LEU A 173 1.46 -5.68 -8.19
N TYR A 174 1.76 -5.95 -9.47
CA TYR A 174 2.27 -4.96 -10.44
C TYR A 174 1.28 -4.84 -11.59
N PHE A 175 0.63 -3.69 -11.71
CA PHE A 175 -0.33 -3.40 -12.78
C PHE A 175 0.25 -2.39 -13.77
N ARG A 176 0.48 -2.85 -14.99
CA ARG A 176 1.19 -2.13 -16.06
C ARG A 176 0.25 -1.60 -17.13
N GLY A 177 0.76 -0.77 -18.05
CA GLY A 177 -0.04 -0.20 -19.14
C GLY A 177 -1.15 0.73 -18.69
N LEU A 178 -1.01 1.34 -17.53
CA LEU A 178 -2.03 2.21 -16.95
C LEU A 178 -1.66 3.68 -17.17
N SER A 179 -2.40 4.34 -18.08
CA SER A 179 -2.15 5.74 -18.40
C SER A 179 -2.29 6.66 -17.18
N VAL A 180 -1.37 7.63 -17.11
CA VAL A 180 -1.47 8.77 -16.19
C VAL A 180 -2.41 9.85 -16.76
N PHE A 181 -2.62 9.87 -18.08
CA PHE A 181 -3.46 10.87 -18.76
C PHE A 181 -4.93 10.44 -18.73
N PRO A 182 -5.83 11.35 -18.33
CA PRO A 182 -7.28 11.06 -18.34
C PRO A 182 -7.87 11.11 -19.75
N ASP A 183 -7.24 11.87 -20.62
CA ASP A 183 -7.68 12.20 -21.97
C ASP A 183 -6.43 12.54 -22.79
N PHE A 184 -6.13 11.73 -23.79
CA PHE A 184 -4.92 11.92 -24.62
C PHE A 184 -5.02 13.13 -25.54
N GLU A 185 -6.24 13.52 -25.99
CA GLU A 185 -6.43 14.65 -26.87
C GLU A 185 -6.06 15.98 -26.22
N ARG A 186 -6.19 16.07 -24.91
CA ARG A 186 -5.90 17.26 -24.13
C ARG A 186 -4.40 17.53 -23.95
N TYR A 187 -3.56 16.53 -24.17
CA TYR A 187 -2.12 16.60 -23.88
C TYR A 187 -1.32 16.29 -25.15
N PRO A 188 -0.10 16.86 -25.32
CA PRO A 188 0.79 16.52 -26.42
C PRO A 188 1.34 15.08 -26.24
N PHE A 189 0.50 14.11 -26.59
CA PHE A 189 0.80 12.69 -26.44
C PHE A 189 0.81 12.01 -27.80
N ASP A 190 1.78 11.13 -28.07
CA ASP A 190 1.88 10.40 -29.34
C ASP A 190 0.69 9.45 -29.51
N ALA A 191 0.02 9.55 -30.68
CA ALA A 191 -1.19 8.79 -30.97
C ALA A 191 -0.97 7.27 -30.99
N HIS A 192 0.20 6.81 -31.44
CA HIS A 192 0.54 5.39 -31.39
C HIS A 192 0.64 4.87 -29.97
N PHE A 193 1.33 5.59 -29.09
CA PHE A 193 1.42 5.22 -27.68
C PHE A 193 0.06 5.31 -26.97
N ALA A 194 -0.78 6.27 -27.32
CA ALA A 194 -2.15 6.34 -26.81
C ALA A 194 -2.93 5.07 -27.15
N ALA A 195 -2.92 4.65 -28.43
CA ALA A 195 -3.59 3.44 -28.89
C ALA A 195 -3.06 2.17 -28.19
N VAL A 196 -1.74 2.08 -27.97
CA VAL A 196 -1.15 0.96 -27.21
C VAL A 196 -1.69 0.90 -25.78
N LEU A 197 -1.76 2.02 -25.08
CA LEU A 197 -2.26 2.07 -23.70
C LEU A 197 -3.75 1.76 -23.62
N ASP A 198 -4.55 2.26 -24.55
CA ASP A 198 -5.99 1.95 -24.62
C ASP A 198 -6.22 0.46 -24.86
N LYS A 199 -5.43 -0.13 -25.76
CA LYS A 199 -5.47 -1.58 -26.00
C LYS A 199 -5.07 -2.36 -24.76
N MET A 200 -3.95 -2.02 -24.12
CA MET A 200 -3.53 -2.69 -22.88
C MET A 200 -4.59 -2.59 -21.78
N ARG A 201 -5.23 -1.44 -21.67
CA ARG A 201 -6.32 -1.27 -20.72
C ARG A 201 -7.51 -2.19 -21.07
N ALA A 202 -7.92 -2.24 -22.32
CA ALA A 202 -9.01 -3.11 -22.77
C ALA A 202 -8.71 -4.58 -22.54
N ASP A 203 -7.48 -5.01 -22.81
CA ASP A 203 -7.05 -6.41 -22.71
C ASP A 203 -6.83 -6.88 -21.26
N HIS A 204 -6.39 -6.01 -20.36
CA HIS A 204 -5.88 -6.44 -19.05
C HIS A 204 -6.63 -5.88 -17.84
N TYR A 205 -7.37 -4.77 -17.98
CA TYR A 205 -7.90 -4.07 -16.80
C TYR A 205 -8.90 -4.91 -15.98
N ALA A 206 -9.76 -5.68 -16.64
CA ALA A 206 -10.69 -6.58 -15.96
C ALA A 206 -9.95 -7.66 -15.14
N GLU A 207 -8.85 -8.17 -15.68
CA GLU A 207 -7.99 -9.12 -14.97
C GLU A 207 -7.30 -8.47 -13.76
N TYR A 208 -6.85 -7.21 -13.89
CA TYR A 208 -6.28 -6.46 -12.76
C TYR A 208 -7.30 -6.23 -11.65
N GLU A 209 -8.55 -5.92 -12.01
CA GLU A 209 -9.63 -5.80 -11.01
C GLU A 209 -9.90 -7.13 -10.31
N ARG A 210 -9.89 -8.23 -11.05
CA ARG A 210 -10.05 -9.58 -10.48
C ARG A 210 -8.91 -9.92 -9.52
N GLN A 211 -7.66 -9.72 -9.93
CA GLN A 211 -6.48 -9.98 -9.09
C GLN A 211 -6.48 -9.13 -7.82
N ALA A 212 -6.86 -7.85 -7.92
CA ALA A 212 -6.96 -6.97 -6.76
C ALA A 212 -8.07 -7.45 -5.81
N TYR A 213 -9.23 -7.83 -6.31
CA TYR A 213 -10.33 -8.38 -5.52
C TYR A 213 -9.92 -9.67 -4.80
N GLU A 214 -9.31 -10.61 -5.52
CA GLU A 214 -8.82 -11.86 -4.95
C GLU A 214 -7.72 -11.66 -3.92
N LEU A 215 -6.84 -10.65 -4.10
CA LEU A 215 -5.87 -10.27 -3.08
C LEU A 215 -6.57 -9.91 -1.77
N GLY A 216 -7.61 -9.08 -1.84
CA GLY A 216 -8.41 -8.71 -0.67
C GLY A 216 -8.99 -9.93 0.04
N GLN A 217 -9.57 -10.85 -0.73
CA GLN A 217 -10.11 -12.11 -0.19
C GLN A 217 -9.03 -12.97 0.47
N ARG A 218 -7.85 -13.13 -0.17
CA ARG A 218 -6.77 -13.95 0.38
C ARG A 218 -6.24 -13.40 1.70
N LEU A 219 -6.03 -12.07 1.77
CA LEU A 219 -5.57 -11.41 2.98
C LEU A 219 -6.57 -11.55 4.13
N ALA A 220 -7.87 -11.55 3.82
CA ALA A 220 -8.96 -11.62 4.80
C ALA A 220 -9.30 -13.05 5.25
N LYS A 221 -8.87 -14.09 4.53
CA LYS A 221 -9.07 -15.46 4.97
C LYS A 221 -8.36 -15.71 6.29
N LYS A 222 -9.09 -16.23 7.29
CA LYS A 222 -8.47 -16.69 8.53
C LYS A 222 -7.48 -17.80 8.18
N ALA A 223 -6.28 -17.75 8.77
CA ALA A 223 -5.36 -18.90 8.65
C ALA A 223 -6.09 -20.13 9.18
N GLU A 224 -6.20 -21.17 8.36
CA GLU A 224 -6.61 -22.48 8.86
C GLU A 224 -5.61 -22.89 9.95
N LYS A 225 -6.15 -23.24 11.12
CA LYS A 225 -5.34 -23.63 12.28
C LYS A 225 -4.75 -25.02 12.08
#